data_de9201032f24a5c83020ead6bdc481b1
#
_entry.id   de9201032f24a5c83020ead6bdc481b1
#
_cell.length_a   1.000
_cell.length_b   1.000
_cell.length_c   1.000
_cell.angle_alpha   90.00
_cell.angle_beta   90.00
_cell.angle_gamma   90.00
#
_symmetry.space_group_name_H-M   'P 1'
#
loop_
_entity.id
_entity.type
_entity.pdbx_description
1 polymer ?
#
loop_
_entity_poly.entity_id
_entity_poly.type
_entity_poly.pdbx_seq_one_letter_code
_entity_poly.pdbx_strand_id
1 'polypeptide(L)'
;EGYTRQVANRKQAESLRVYARYGTTGSGVTTTSITQIRDAYYDVKYWENNSSLGLYEKKLYYMNQIEEYFKDDDSSKGFTTILNSMFNNLESLAGAPGDLDRRKTFISSCQDFATYFNSVSIGLNQIQTDANLEVKSTVDNINAIAQKIALLNNQINVIEMQGGHANELRDERALLIDELSNIVPTETQETEVMNTNDEYYTGCTEFRVKINGQLLVDTRECRTLECKTRDTKVNQSDVDGLYDIVWSDTGNTFNATSKYMSGTLKALLDTRDGNNEENFKGTVDYLYGTKLVITNTTQNSVEKMTMAEEGVITIDNKKFEYSSFTVDYDAAGNATYTFALKEPAGDGADLLAGHQAQIGTTIDAMGVPYYQ
;
A
#
# COMPACT_ATOMS: atom_id res chain seq x y z
N GLU A 1 22.66 16.22 -1.87
CA GLU A 1 21.74 15.26 -2.54
C GLU A 1 21.00 15.97 -3.68
N GLY A 2 20.64 15.26 -4.76
CA GLY A 2 19.86 15.81 -5.87
C GLY A 2 20.65 16.54 -6.95
N TYR A 3 21.97 16.69 -6.83
CA TYR A 3 22.77 17.36 -7.86
C TYR A 3 23.21 16.41 -8.96
N THR A 4 22.88 16.75 -10.21
CA THR A 4 23.34 16.02 -11.39
C THR A 4 24.53 16.72 -12.02
N ARG A 5 25.58 15.95 -12.42
CA ARG A 5 26.76 16.49 -13.08
C ARG A 5 26.40 17.21 -14.35
N GLN A 6 26.85 18.48 -14.48
CA GLN A 6 26.62 19.30 -15.65
C GLN A 6 27.86 19.37 -16.53
N VAL A 7 27.65 19.46 -17.85
CA VAL A 7 28.70 19.59 -18.84
C VAL A 7 28.40 20.78 -19.74
N ALA A 8 29.39 21.65 -19.90
CA ALA A 8 29.32 22.76 -20.81
C ALA A 8 29.62 22.29 -22.25
N ASN A 9 28.63 22.36 -23.13
CA ASN A 9 28.79 22.10 -24.55
C ASN A 9 29.45 23.33 -25.19
N ARG A 10 30.61 23.12 -25.82
CA ARG A 10 31.43 24.19 -26.37
C ARG A 10 31.53 24.04 -27.87
N LYS A 11 31.36 25.18 -28.58
CA LYS A 11 31.55 25.26 -30.03
C LYS A 11 32.68 26.21 -30.32
N GLN A 12 33.55 25.84 -31.23
CA GLN A 12 34.60 26.72 -31.73
C GLN A 12 33.94 27.91 -32.45
N ALA A 13 34.32 29.14 -32.08
CA ALA A 13 33.87 30.31 -32.77
C ALA A 13 34.49 30.36 -34.19
N GLU A 14 33.79 31.00 -35.14
CA GLU A 14 34.29 31.12 -36.51
C GLU A 14 35.64 31.81 -36.53
N SER A 15 36.59 31.20 -37.25
CA SER A 15 37.93 31.77 -37.38
C SER A 15 37.89 33.05 -38.22
N LEU A 16 38.49 34.11 -37.70
CA LEU A 16 38.63 35.37 -38.42
C LEU A 16 39.69 35.24 -39.53
N ARG A 17 39.29 35.55 -40.77
CA ARG A 17 40.25 35.64 -41.87
C ARG A 17 41.12 36.90 -41.66
N VAL A 18 42.37 36.65 -41.40
CA VAL A 18 43.37 37.74 -41.38
C VAL A 18 44.01 37.79 -42.77
N TYR A 19 43.93 38.96 -43.45
CA TYR A 19 44.56 39.20 -44.76
C TYR A 19 46.08 39.25 -44.59
N ALA A 20 46.72 38.32 -44.00
CA ALA A 20 48.13 38.20 -43.83
C ALA A 20 48.64 36.82 -44.30
N ARG A 21 49.88 36.72 -44.69
CA ARG A 21 50.55 35.49 -45.17
C ARG A 21 50.48 34.27 -44.25
N TYR A 22 49.93 34.42 -43.08
CA TYR A 22 50.00 33.43 -41.99
C TYR A 22 48.68 32.72 -41.66
N GLY A 23 47.65 32.84 -42.50
CA GLY A 23 46.40 32.07 -42.34
C GLY A 23 45.31 32.71 -41.51
N THR A 24 44.43 31.91 -40.91
CA THR A 24 43.29 32.34 -40.11
C THR A 24 43.61 32.29 -38.61
N THR A 25 43.24 33.33 -37.89
CA THR A 25 43.33 33.35 -36.41
C THR A 25 42.10 32.75 -35.80
N GLY A 26 42.24 31.83 -34.81
CA GLY A 26 41.13 31.32 -34.04
C GLY A 26 40.51 32.41 -33.17
N SER A 27 39.19 32.46 -33.09
CA SER A 27 38.42 33.44 -32.30
C SER A 27 37.92 32.91 -30.97
N GLY A 28 38.45 31.76 -30.53
CA GLY A 28 38.14 31.17 -29.23
C GLY A 28 37.03 30.12 -29.28
N VAL A 29 36.44 29.85 -28.11
CA VAL A 29 35.38 28.87 -27.90
C VAL A 29 34.23 29.55 -27.17
N THR A 30 33.01 29.32 -27.64
CA THR A 30 31.79 29.79 -26.97
C THR A 30 31.05 28.60 -26.37
N THR A 31 30.53 28.73 -25.14
CA THR A 31 29.64 27.79 -24.55
C THR A 31 28.26 27.94 -25.15
N THR A 32 27.71 26.89 -25.76
CA THR A 32 26.41 26.91 -26.43
C THR A 32 25.27 26.48 -25.52
N SER A 33 25.53 25.54 -24.64
CA SER A 33 24.56 25.07 -23.66
C SER A 33 25.27 24.38 -22.49
N ILE A 34 24.55 24.23 -21.38
CA ILE A 34 24.96 23.43 -20.23
C ILE A 34 23.92 22.33 -20.08
N THR A 35 24.32 21.09 -20.27
CA THR A 35 23.44 19.90 -20.19
C THR A 35 23.83 19.00 -19.04
N GLN A 36 22.87 18.28 -18.51
CA GLN A 36 23.10 17.28 -17.47
C GLN A 36 23.52 15.92 -18.07
N ILE A 37 24.40 15.23 -17.39
CA ILE A 37 24.70 13.83 -17.69
C ILE A 37 23.91 12.98 -16.70
N ARG A 38 22.81 12.41 -17.17
CA ARG A 38 21.97 11.49 -16.41
C ARG A 38 21.73 10.23 -17.23
N ASP A 39 21.71 9.09 -16.57
CA ASP A 39 21.46 7.79 -17.18
C ASP A 39 20.15 7.21 -16.63
N ALA A 40 19.11 7.21 -17.45
CA ALA A 40 17.78 6.75 -17.11
C ALA A 40 17.73 5.29 -16.62
N TYR A 41 18.67 4.43 -17.07
CA TYR A 41 18.73 3.05 -16.60
C TYR A 41 19.04 2.96 -15.10
N TYR A 42 20.00 3.77 -14.62
CA TYR A 42 20.33 3.81 -13.19
C TYR A 42 19.22 4.43 -12.36
N ASP A 43 18.49 5.42 -12.90
CA ASP A 43 17.35 6.02 -12.23
C ASP A 43 16.25 4.99 -11.97
N VAL A 44 15.86 4.21 -13.00
CA VAL A 44 14.86 3.15 -12.88
C VAL A 44 15.30 2.11 -11.83
N LYS A 45 16.57 1.68 -11.88
CA LYS A 45 17.08 0.71 -10.90
C LYS A 45 17.13 1.27 -9.48
N TYR A 46 17.43 2.55 -9.34
CA TYR A 46 17.37 3.22 -8.05
C TYR A 46 15.93 3.22 -7.49
N TRP A 47 14.95 3.62 -8.28
CA TRP A 47 13.54 3.66 -7.86
C TRP A 47 12.98 2.28 -7.50
N GLU A 48 13.30 1.25 -8.26
CA GLU A 48 12.95 -0.14 -7.93
C GLU A 48 13.52 -0.57 -6.57
N ASN A 49 14.80 -0.30 -6.34
CA ASN A 49 15.47 -0.62 -5.07
C ASN A 49 14.96 0.24 -3.92
N ASN A 50 14.72 1.53 -4.15
CA ASN A 50 14.24 2.47 -3.14
C ASN A 50 12.83 2.11 -2.66
N SER A 51 11.95 1.67 -3.57
CA SER A 51 10.63 1.20 -3.19
C SER A 51 10.69 -0.10 -2.35
N SER A 52 11.62 -1.00 -2.69
CA SER A 52 11.87 -2.20 -1.88
C SER A 52 12.42 -1.85 -0.50
N LEU A 53 13.33 -0.89 -0.44
CA LEU A 53 13.88 -0.38 0.82
C LEU A 53 12.77 0.18 1.72
N GLY A 54 11.92 1.08 1.19
CA GLY A 54 10.79 1.65 1.92
C GLY A 54 9.83 0.59 2.46
N LEU A 55 9.56 -0.47 1.68
CA LEU A 55 8.75 -1.61 2.12
C LEU A 55 9.34 -2.30 3.35
N TYR A 56 10.62 -2.69 3.28
CA TYR A 56 11.23 -3.48 4.34
C TYR A 56 11.56 -2.66 5.59
N GLU A 57 12.00 -1.41 5.45
CA GLU A 57 12.24 -0.51 6.58
C GLU A 57 10.96 -0.26 7.38
N LYS A 58 9.85 0.03 6.70
CA LYS A 58 8.58 0.27 7.37
C LYS A 58 8.01 -1.01 8.01
N LYS A 59 8.12 -2.15 7.34
CA LYS A 59 7.74 -3.45 7.93
C LYS A 59 8.55 -3.75 9.17
N LEU A 60 9.88 -3.56 9.12
CA LEU A 60 10.75 -3.78 10.26
C LEU A 60 10.37 -2.88 11.44
N TYR A 61 10.07 -1.60 11.17
CA TYR A 61 9.64 -0.66 12.20
C TYR A 61 8.40 -1.16 12.96
N TYR A 62 7.35 -1.57 12.26
CA TYR A 62 6.13 -2.07 12.89
C TYR A 62 6.32 -3.46 13.51
N MET A 63 7.09 -4.34 12.89
CA MET A 63 7.38 -5.66 13.46
C MET A 63 8.12 -5.56 14.80
N ASN A 64 9.06 -4.64 14.93
CA ASN A 64 9.74 -4.37 16.20
C ASN A 64 8.76 -3.88 17.28
N GLN A 65 7.78 -3.05 16.92
CA GLN A 65 6.73 -2.61 17.87
C GLN A 65 5.82 -3.76 18.30
N ILE A 66 5.46 -4.64 17.35
CA ILE A 66 4.65 -5.83 17.65
C ILE A 66 5.43 -6.79 18.56
N GLU A 67 6.72 -7.00 18.29
CA GLU A 67 7.60 -7.87 19.09
C GLU A 67 7.63 -7.44 20.56
N GLU A 68 7.63 -6.12 20.85
CA GLU A 68 7.64 -5.62 22.22
C GLU A 68 6.43 -6.11 23.06
N TYR A 69 5.28 -6.35 22.46
CA TYR A 69 4.11 -6.89 23.15
C TYR A 69 4.20 -8.38 23.48
N PHE A 70 5.07 -9.12 22.77
CA PHE A 70 5.27 -10.56 22.98
C PHE A 70 6.59 -10.88 23.72
N LYS A 71 7.28 -9.87 24.21
CA LYS A 71 8.52 -10.01 24.93
C LYS A 71 8.32 -10.79 26.24
N ASP A 72 9.17 -11.79 26.48
CA ASP A 72 9.15 -12.61 27.69
C ASP A 72 10.59 -12.80 28.17
N ASP A 73 11.09 -11.84 28.93
CA ASP A 73 12.45 -11.80 29.44
C ASP A 73 12.50 -11.41 30.94
N ASP A 74 13.69 -11.27 31.49
CA ASP A 74 13.88 -10.93 32.92
C ASP A 74 13.29 -9.56 33.28
N SER A 75 13.06 -8.68 32.31
CA SER A 75 12.48 -7.33 32.50
C SER A 75 10.99 -7.27 32.30
N SER A 76 10.42 -8.18 31.50
CA SER A 76 9.00 -8.21 31.12
C SER A 76 8.44 -9.63 31.18
N LYS A 77 7.41 -9.81 32.00
CA LYS A 77 6.69 -11.09 32.11
C LYS A 77 5.75 -11.24 30.92
N GLY A 78 6.12 -12.10 29.99
CA GLY A 78 5.32 -12.42 28.83
C GLY A 78 4.45 -13.67 29.03
N PHE A 79 3.95 -14.18 27.93
CA PHE A 79 3.01 -15.30 27.88
C PHE A 79 3.50 -16.55 28.65
N THR A 80 4.73 -17.01 28.38
CA THR A 80 5.24 -18.25 28.95
C THR A 80 5.42 -18.15 30.46
N THR A 81 5.96 -17.02 30.95
CA THR A 81 6.16 -16.75 32.36
C THR A 81 4.82 -16.70 33.12
N ILE A 82 3.81 -16.02 32.57
CA ILE A 82 2.48 -15.89 33.19
C ILE A 82 1.75 -17.23 33.19
N LEU A 83 1.80 -17.97 32.07
CA LEU A 83 1.20 -19.29 31.95
C LEU A 83 1.80 -20.30 32.93
N ASN A 84 3.15 -20.34 33.03
CA ASN A 84 3.85 -21.19 33.98
C ASN A 84 3.48 -20.84 35.44
N SER A 85 3.37 -19.55 35.76
CA SER A 85 2.90 -19.12 37.08
C SER A 85 1.50 -19.63 37.40
N MET A 86 0.58 -19.58 36.43
CA MET A 86 -0.78 -20.08 36.56
C MET A 86 -0.80 -21.62 36.80
N PHE A 87 0.01 -22.37 36.04
CA PHE A 87 0.12 -23.83 36.23
C PHE A 87 0.72 -24.21 37.60
N ASN A 88 1.78 -23.55 38.04
CA ASN A 88 2.40 -23.78 39.34
C ASN A 88 1.42 -23.47 40.49
N ASN A 89 0.60 -22.42 40.37
CA ASN A 89 -0.44 -22.09 41.35
C ASN A 89 -1.58 -23.10 41.34
N LEU A 90 -1.94 -23.66 40.18
CA LEU A 90 -2.92 -24.76 40.06
C LEU A 90 -2.42 -26.03 40.73
N GLU A 91 -1.15 -26.40 40.51
CA GLU A 91 -0.52 -27.55 41.16
C GLU A 91 -0.50 -27.39 42.70
N SER A 92 -0.09 -26.20 43.17
CA SER A 92 -0.16 -25.84 44.59
C SER A 92 -1.56 -25.99 45.17
N LEU A 93 -2.60 -25.55 44.44
CA LEU A 93 -3.98 -25.69 44.82
C LEU A 93 -4.44 -27.15 44.85
N ALA A 94 -4.02 -27.94 43.84
CA ALA A 94 -4.31 -29.38 43.80
C ALA A 94 -3.76 -30.13 45.02
N GLY A 95 -2.62 -29.72 45.56
CA GLY A 95 -2.00 -30.27 46.78
C GLY A 95 -2.77 -29.95 48.07
N ALA A 96 -3.54 -28.87 48.12
CA ALA A 96 -4.37 -28.48 49.28
C ALA A 96 -5.63 -27.73 48.87
N PRO A 97 -6.67 -28.40 48.32
CA PRO A 97 -7.84 -27.76 47.75
C PRO A 97 -8.73 -26.97 48.75
N GLY A 98 -8.60 -27.27 50.04
CA GLY A 98 -9.30 -26.58 51.13
C GLY A 98 -8.69 -25.24 51.56
N ASP A 99 -7.47 -24.94 51.11
CA ASP A 99 -6.74 -23.74 51.49
C ASP A 99 -7.23 -22.50 50.72
N LEU A 100 -7.77 -21.53 51.48
CA LEU A 100 -8.34 -20.31 50.90
C LEU A 100 -7.30 -19.41 50.21
N ASP A 101 -6.09 -19.36 50.74
CA ASP A 101 -5.05 -18.51 50.23
C ASP A 101 -4.50 -19.05 48.89
N ARG A 102 -4.35 -20.35 48.76
CA ARG A 102 -4.01 -21.02 47.48
C ARG A 102 -5.08 -20.82 46.42
N ARG A 103 -6.37 -20.87 46.78
CA ARG A 103 -7.47 -20.53 45.86
C ARG A 103 -7.39 -19.10 45.38
N LYS A 104 -7.15 -18.15 46.28
CA LYS A 104 -6.99 -16.72 45.93
C LYS A 104 -5.79 -16.50 45.01
N THR A 105 -4.66 -17.14 45.30
CA THR A 105 -3.43 -17.04 44.49
C THR A 105 -3.65 -17.58 43.06
N PHE A 106 -4.35 -18.72 42.93
CA PHE A 106 -4.70 -19.27 41.62
C PHE A 106 -5.63 -18.33 40.85
N ILE A 107 -6.69 -17.78 41.49
CA ILE A 107 -7.60 -16.83 40.86
C ILE A 107 -6.84 -15.59 40.41
N SER A 108 -5.92 -15.07 41.24
CA SER A 108 -5.09 -13.94 40.86
C SER A 108 -4.25 -14.22 39.62
N SER A 109 -3.62 -15.42 39.53
CA SER A 109 -2.84 -15.78 38.33
C SER A 109 -3.70 -15.95 37.08
N CYS A 110 -4.96 -16.38 37.20
CA CYS A 110 -5.91 -16.39 36.09
C CYS A 110 -6.28 -14.96 35.66
N GLN A 111 -6.44 -14.04 36.61
CA GLN A 111 -6.69 -12.63 36.32
C GLN A 111 -5.47 -11.97 35.62
N ASP A 112 -4.26 -12.27 36.08
CA ASP A 112 -3.03 -11.77 35.44
C ASP A 112 -2.93 -12.26 33.99
N PHE A 113 -3.28 -13.54 33.74
CA PHE A 113 -3.33 -14.10 32.41
C PHE A 113 -4.34 -13.39 31.49
N ALA A 114 -5.56 -13.17 31.97
CA ALA A 114 -6.58 -12.44 31.23
C ALA A 114 -6.18 -10.97 30.96
N THR A 115 -5.56 -10.33 31.95
CA THR A 115 -5.07 -8.95 31.84
C THR A 115 -3.97 -8.83 30.79
N TYR A 116 -3.06 -9.81 30.71
CA TYR A 116 -2.02 -9.86 29.69
C TYR A 116 -2.63 -9.87 28.28
N PHE A 117 -3.58 -10.78 28.00
CA PHE A 117 -4.21 -10.82 26.67
C PHE A 117 -4.97 -9.55 26.32
N ASN A 118 -5.68 -8.97 27.29
CA ASN A 118 -6.37 -7.71 27.08
C ASN A 118 -5.38 -6.57 26.74
N SER A 119 -4.24 -6.51 27.43
CA SER A 119 -3.23 -5.49 27.15
C SER A 119 -2.58 -5.66 25.78
N VAL A 120 -2.28 -6.91 25.39
CA VAL A 120 -1.76 -7.21 24.04
C VAL A 120 -2.78 -6.83 22.96
N SER A 121 -4.06 -7.19 23.15
CA SER A 121 -5.12 -6.84 22.20
C SER A 121 -5.28 -5.34 22.04
N ILE A 122 -5.29 -4.58 23.14
CA ILE A 122 -5.36 -3.12 23.10
C ILE A 122 -4.14 -2.54 22.37
N GLY A 123 -2.94 -3.06 22.67
CA GLY A 123 -1.71 -2.61 22.02
C GLY A 123 -1.69 -2.88 20.51
N LEU A 124 -2.12 -4.06 20.07
CA LEU A 124 -2.20 -4.39 18.64
C LEU A 124 -3.24 -3.52 17.91
N ASN A 125 -4.39 -3.26 18.54
CA ASN A 125 -5.39 -2.34 18.00
C ASN A 125 -4.87 -0.91 17.87
N GLN A 126 -4.00 -0.47 18.83
CA GLN A 126 -3.34 0.82 18.72
C GLN A 126 -2.38 0.87 17.53
N ILE A 127 -1.57 -0.18 17.33
CA ILE A 127 -0.68 -0.29 16.16
C ILE A 127 -1.48 -0.22 14.85
N GLN A 128 -2.62 -0.92 14.77
CA GLN A 128 -3.50 -0.88 13.60
C GLN A 128 -4.03 0.54 13.34
N THR A 129 -4.43 1.24 14.41
CA THR A 129 -4.89 2.62 14.33
C THR A 129 -3.79 3.57 13.87
N ASP A 130 -2.58 3.43 14.42
CA ASP A 130 -1.43 4.26 14.07
C ASP A 130 -1.02 4.03 12.61
N ALA A 131 -0.97 2.77 12.18
CA ALA A 131 -0.72 2.44 10.77
C ALA A 131 -1.78 3.04 9.82
N ASN A 132 -3.06 3.03 10.23
CA ASN A 132 -4.15 3.62 9.45
C ASN A 132 -4.01 5.16 9.33
N LEU A 133 -3.63 5.85 10.41
CA LEU A 133 -3.36 7.28 10.37
C LEU A 133 -2.14 7.61 9.51
N GLU A 134 -1.11 6.78 9.56
CA GLU A 134 0.07 6.95 8.73
C GLU A 134 -0.22 6.70 7.24
N VAL A 135 -1.14 5.76 6.90
CA VAL A 135 -1.65 5.61 5.52
C VAL A 135 -2.21 6.93 5.02
N LYS A 136 -3.04 7.60 5.80
CA LYS A 136 -3.61 8.89 5.41
C LYS A 136 -2.53 9.95 5.18
N SER A 137 -1.60 10.09 6.11
CA SER A 137 -0.48 11.04 5.98
C SER A 137 0.38 10.74 4.75
N THR A 138 0.60 9.46 4.45
CA THR A 138 1.36 9.02 3.27
C THR A 138 0.64 9.35 1.97
N VAL A 139 -0.68 9.17 1.91
CA VAL A 139 -1.51 9.57 0.76
C VAL A 139 -1.48 11.09 0.56
N ASP A 140 -1.57 11.86 1.63
CA ASP A 140 -1.47 13.32 1.57
C ASP A 140 -0.08 13.76 1.04
N ASN A 141 1.00 13.05 1.41
CA ASN A 141 2.35 13.30 0.90
C ASN A 141 2.46 12.96 -0.60
N ILE A 142 1.91 11.83 -1.05
CA ILE A 142 1.85 11.48 -2.50
C ILE A 142 1.17 12.61 -3.28
N ASN A 143 0.04 13.12 -2.81
CA ASN A 143 -0.69 14.20 -3.45
C ASN A 143 0.14 15.50 -3.52
N ALA A 144 0.83 15.84 -2.43
CA ALA A 144 1.68 17.02 -2.38
C ALA A 144 2.87 16.92 -3.35
N ILE A 145 3.51 15.76 -3.43
CA ILE A 145 4.60 15.49 -4.37
C ILE A 145 4.08 15.58 -5.82
N ALA A 146 2.93 14.98 -6.12
CA ALA A 146 2.34 15.02 -7.46
C ALA A 146 2.06 16.46 -7.92
N GLN A 147 1.49 17.30 -7.05
CA GLN A 147 1.24 18.72 -7.34
C GLN A 147 2.55 19.51 -7.59
N LYS A 148 3.58 19.27 -6.79
CA LYS A 148 4.89 19.90 -6.98
C LYS A 148 5.53 19.48 -8.30
N ILE A 149 5.47 18.19 -8.67
CA ILE A 149 6.00 17.70 -9.94
C ILE A 149 5.26 18.36 -11.12
N ALA A 150 3.93 18.45 -11.09
CA ALA A 150 3.15 19.13 -12.13
C ALA A 150 3.53 20.61 -12.27
N LEU A 151 3.75 21.31 -11.14
CA LEU A 151 4.21 22.69 -11.14
C LEU A 151 5.61 22.82 -11.76
N LEU A 152 6.56 21.97 -11.37
CA LEU A 152 7.93 21.97 -11.92
C LEU A 152 7.93 21.65 -13.40
N ASN A 153 7.13 20.69 -13.87
CA ASN A 153 6.97 20.39 -15.30
C ASN A 153 6.56 21.64 -16.10
N ASN A 154 5.60 22.41 -15.56
CA ASN A 154 5.18 23.65 -16.21
C ASN A 154 6.31 24.70 -16.26
N GLN A 155 7.05 24.86 -15.16
CA GLN A 155 8.17 25.81 -15.10
C GLN A 155 9.32 25.40 -16.03
N ILE A 156 9.65 24.10 -16.08
CA ILE A 156 10.66 23.54 -16.99
C ILE A 156 10.26 23.85 -18.44
N ASN A 157 9.03 23.53 -18.83
CA ASN A 157 8.55 23.77 -20.18
C ASN A 157 8.59 25.27 -20.56
N VAL A 158 8.25 26.19 -19.66
CA VAL A 158 8.32 27.63 -19.91
C VAL A 158 9.76 28.10 -20.20
N ILE A 159 10.75 27.58 -19.49
CA ILE A 159 12.17 27.95 -19.70
C ILE A 159 12.69 27.31 -20.98
N GLU A 160 12.38 26.04 -21.22
CA GLU A 160 12.94 25.29 -22.35
C GLU A 160 12.33 25.71 -23.70
N MET A 161 11.05 26.13 -23.73
CA MET A 161 10.45 26.79 -24.89
C MET A 161 11.17 28.07 -25.31
N GLN A 162 11.84 28.74 -24.39
CA GLN A 162 12.63 29.94 -24.68
C GLN A 162 14.08 29.61 -25.08
N GLY A 163 14.42 28.33 -25.25
CA GLY A 163 15.76 27.88 -25.62
C GLY A 163 16.73 27.75 -24.43
N GLY A 164 16.25 27.90 -23.20
CA GLY A 164 17.02 27.64 -21.99
C GLY A 164 17.10 26.14 -21.65
N HIS A 165 17.87 25.81 -20.61
CA HIS A 165 17.89 24.48 -19.98
C HIS A 165 17.62 24.66 -18.50
N ALA A 166 16.55 24.03 -18.01
CA ALA A 166 16.07 24.14 -16.63
C ALA A 166 16.72 23.09 -15.71
N ASN A 167 18.06 23.01 -15.67
CA ASN A 167 18.79 21.94 -15.01
C ASN A 167 18.44 21.83 -13.52
N GLU A 168 18.37 22.95 -12.79
CA GLU A 168 18.07 22.99 -11.36
C GLU A 168 16.64 22.49 -11.07
N LEU A 169 15.66 22.87 -11.89
CA LEU A 169 14.28 22.41 -11.73
C LEU A 169 14.12 20.93 -12.10
N ARG A 170 14.92 20.45 -13.06
CA ARG A 170 15.00 19.02 -13.40
C ARG A 170 15.60 18.21 -12.25
N ASP A 171 16.62 18.75 -11.56
CA ASP A 171 17.20 18.12 -10.36
C ASP A 171 16.18 18.09 -9.21
N GLU A 172 15.46 19.19 -8.96
CA GLU A 172 14.40 19.25 -7.95
C GLU A 172 13.27 18.26 -8.25
N ARG A 173 12.82 18.18 -9.52
CA ARG A 173 11.84 17.20 -9.96
C ARG A 173 12.32 15.76 -9.72
N ALA A 174 13.58 15.49 -10.02
CA ALA A 174 14.17 14.17 -9.82
C ALA A 174 14.20 13.78 -8.33
N LEU A 175 14.53 14.70 -7.44
CA LEU A 175 14.52 14.46 -6.00
C LEU A 175 13.12 14.11 -5.49
N LEU A 176 12.07 14.79 -6.00
CA LEU A 176 10.68 14.45 -5.67
C LEU A 176 10.27 13.07 -6.19
N ILE A 177 10.78 12.64 -7.34
CA ILE A 177 10.55 11.30 -7.86
C ILE A 177 11.27 10.25 -7.00
N ASP A 178 12.48 10.55 -6.54
CA ASP A 178 13.23 9.69 -5.62
C ASP A 178 12.46 9.51 -4.31
N GLU A 179 11.90 10.60 -3.74
CA GLU A 179 11.03 10.54 -2.56
C GLU A 179 9.75 9.71 -2.81
N LEU A 180 9.08 9.95 -3.96
CA LEU A 180 7.87 9.22 -4.33
C LEU A 180 8.15 7.72 -4.51
N SER A 181 9.31 7.36 -5.08
CA SER A 181 9.70 5.96 -5.30
C SER A 181 9.88 5.16 -4.00
N ASN A 182 10.23 5.81 -2.89
CA ASN A 182 10.27 5.17 -1.58
C ASN A 182 8.87 4.80 -1.06
N ILE A 183 7.87 5.62 -1.43
CA ILE A 183 6.50 5.46 -0.95
C ILE A 183 5.74 4.42 -1.77
N VAL A 184 5.86 4.48 -3.12
CA VAL A 184 5.14 3.64 -4.08
C VAL A 184 6.03 3.32 -5.28
N PRO A 185 5.83 2.18 -5.98
CA PRO A 185 6.50 1.91 -7.24
C PRO A 185 6.21 3.01 -8.24
N THR A 186 7.26 3.67 -8.73
CA THR A 186 7.17 4.86 -9.58
C THR A 186 7.83 4.61 -10.92
N GLU A 187 7.14 4.97 -12.00
CA GLU A 187 7.64 4.95 -13.37
C GLU A 187 7.49 6.34 -13.97
N THR A 188 8.48 6.75 -14.76
CA THR A 188 8.46 8.03 -15.46
C THR A 188 8.61 7.83 -16.95
N GLN A 189 7.97 8.70 -17.72
CA GLN A 189 8.09 8.76 -19.16
C GLN A 189 8.20 10.22 -19.58
N GLU A 190 9.29 10.58 -20.28
CA GLU A 190 9.47 11.90 -20.87
C GLU A 190 9.46 11.78 -22.39
N THR A 191 8.63 12.55 -23.06
CA THR A 191 8.47 12.56 -24.51
C THR A 191 8.59 13.98 -25.03
N GLU A 192 9.43 14.19 -26.05
CA GLU A 192 9.58 15.48 -26.69
C GLU A 192 8.32 15.84 -27.48
N VAL A 193 7.87 17.09 -27.36
CA VAL A 193 6.73 17.61 -28.13
C VAL A 193 7.24 18.23 -29.42
N MET A 194 6.90 17.60 -30.53
CA MET A 194 7.22 18.13 -31.85
C MET A 194 6.18 19.14 -32.32
N ASN A 195 6.53 19.97 -33.32
CA ASN A 195 5.55 20.84 -33.95
C ASN A 195 4.49 20.06 -34.74
N THR A 196 3.47 20.72 -35.23
CA THR A 196 2.31 20.11 -35.94
C THR A 196 2.72 19.27 -37.16
N ASN A 197 3.90 19.46 -37.70
CA ASN A 197 4.40 18.74 -38.88
C ASN A 197 5.46 17.71 -38.54
N ASP A 198 5.75 17.45 -37.26
CA ASP A 198 6.82 16.57 -36.75
C ASP A 198 8.24 16.93 -37.26
N GLU A 199 8.47 18.21 -37.62
CA GLU A 199 9.76 18.64 -38.18
C GLU A 199 10.70 19.23 -37.14
N TYR A 200 10.17 19.86 -36.09
CA TYR A 200 10.95 20.60 -35.10
C TYR A 200 10.50 20.31 -33.67
N TYR A 201 11.48 20.10 -32.80
CA TYR A 201 11.26 20.09 -31.36
C TYR A 201 10.86 21.48 -30.87
N THR A 202 9.74 21.54 -30.12
CA THR A 202 9.17 22.80 -29.65
C THR A 202 9.85 23.37 -28.40
N GLY A 203 10.75 22.60 -27.77
CA GLY A 203 11.33 22.90 -26.47
C GLY A 203 10.48 22.44 -25.31
N CYS A 204 9.29 21.87 -25.57
CA CYS A 204 8.43 21.31 -24.54
C CYS A 204 8.63 19.79 -24.43
N THR A 205 8.47 19.27 -23.21
CA THR A 205 8.38 17.82 -22.97
C THR A 205 7.05 17.50 -22.28
N GLU A 206 6.45 16.37 -22.66
CA GLU A 206 5.42 15.71 -21.89
C GLU A 206 6.11 14.79 -20.87
N PHE A 207 5.95 15.12 -19.60
CA PHE A 207 6.51 14.32 -18.52
C PHE A 207 5.40 13.67 -17.73
N ARG A 208 5.34 12.35 -17.81
CA ARG A 208 4.31 11.52 -17.16
C ARG A 208 4.92 10.73 -16.01
N VAL A 209 4.20 10.70 -14.88
CA VAL A 209 4.56 9.88 -13.73
C VAL A 209 3.43 8.90 -13.46
N LYS A 210 3.77 7.64 -13.36
CA LYS A 210 2.84 6.56 -12.98
C LYS A 210 3.25 5.99 -11.64
N ILE A 211 2.28 5.67 -10.82
CA ILE A 211 2.44 4.93 -9.57
C ILE A 211 1.71 3.60 -9.69
N ASN A 212 2.40 2.50 -9.40
CA ASN A 212 1.85 1.15 -9.54
C ASN A 212 1.11 0.95 -10.89
N GLY A 213 1.71 1.41 -11.98
CA GLY A 213 1.17 1.34 -13.34
C GLY A 213 0.03 2.31 -13.67
N GLN A 214 -0.47 3.10 -12.71
CA GLN A 214 -1.56 4.06 -12.90
C GLN A 214 -1.04 5.50 -13.00
N LEU A 215 -1.61 6.30 -13.90
CA LEU A 215 -1.16 7.67 -14.15
C LEU A 215 -1.48 8.57 -12.93
N LEU A 216 -0.44 9.22 -12.38
CA LEU A 216 -0.54 10.18 -11.30
C LEU A 216 -0.37 11.63 -11.81
N VAL A 217 0.67 11.86 -12.63
CA VAL A 217 0.94 13.19 -13.21
C VAL A 217 1.00 13.06 -14.72
N ASP A 218 0.26 13.92 -15.43
CA ASP A 218 0.35 14.11 -16.88
C ASP A 218 0.76 15.55 -17.18
N THR A 219 2.04 15.73 -17.29
CA THR A 219 2.72 17.01 -17.59
C THR A 219 2.30 18.12 -16.61
N ARG A 220 1.16 18.78 -16.82
CA ARG A 220 0.67 19.93 -16.03
C ARG A 220 -0.46 19.55 -15.06
N GLU A 221 -1.08 18.43 -15.30
CA GLU A 221 -2.20 17.94 -14.52
C GLU A 221 -1.77 16.80 -13.60
N CYS A 222 -2.31 16.74 -12.42
CA CYS A 222 -2.11 15.63 -11.51
C CYS A 222 -3.45 15.13 -11.01
N ARG A 223 -3.52 13.81 -10.84
CA ARG A 223 -4.61 13.13 -10.15
C ARG A 223 -4.27 13.07 -8.67
N THR A 224 -5.28 12.99 -7.83
CA THR A 224 -5.13 12.89 -6.39
C THR A 224 -5.79 11.63 -5.85
N LEU A 225 -5.24 11.10 -4.77
CA LEU A 225 -5.78 10.00 -4.00
C LEU A 225 -6.56 10.54 -2.81
N GLU A 226 -7.61 9.84 -2.40
CA GLU A 226 -8.42 10.15 -1.23
C GLU A 226 -8.55 8.92 -0.33
N CYS A 227 -8.48 9.13 0.98
CA CYS A 227 -8.75 8.10 1.97
C CYS A 227 -10.23 8.14 2.37
N LYS A 228 -11.00 7.13 1.99
CA LYS A 228 -12.39 6.95 2.41
C LYS A 228 -12.47 5.98 3.57
N THR A 229 -13.22 6.34 4.60
CA THR A 229 -13.50 5.45 5.72
C THR A 229 -14.32 4.25 5.24
N ARG A 230 -13.93 3.04 5.65
CA ARG A 230 -14.73 1.83 5.43
C ARG A 230 -16.01 1.89 6.26
N ASP A 231 -17.14 1.56 5.64
CA ASP A 231 -18.42 1.48 6.33
C ASP A 231 -18.55 0.17 7.13
N THR A 232 -17.83 -0.87 6.72
CA THR A 232 -17.87 -2.20 7.33
C THR A 232 -16.47 -2.75 7.57
N LYS A 233 -16.33 -3.57 8.63
CA LYS A 233 -15.09 -4.29 8.94
C LYS A 233 -14.88 -5.45 7.98
N VAL A 234 -13.63 -5.80 7.70
CA VAL A 234 -13.25 -7.01 6.97
C VAL A 234 -13.08 -8.16 7.96
N ASN A 235 -12.35 -7.93 9.05
CA ASN A 235 -12.14 -8.89 10.12
C ASN A 235 -12.84 -8.46 11.40
N GLN A 236 -13.25 -9.42 12.20
CA GLN A 236 -13.95 -9.18 13.47
C GLN A 236 -13.12 -8.33 14.45
N SER A 237 -11.80 -8.50 14.43
CA SER A 237 -10.85 -7.78 15.29
C SER A 237 -10.42 -6.42 14.78
N ASP A 238 -10.80 -6.01 13.55
CA ASP A 238 -10.42 -4.72 13.00
C ASP A 238 -10.96 -3.57 13.86
N VAL A 239 -10.17 -2.50 13.97
CA VAL A 239 -10.66 -1.24 14.53
C VAL A 239 -11.63 -0.58 13.56
N ASP A 240 -12.54 0.25 14.10
CA ASP A 240 -13.46 1.03 13.28
C ASP A 240 -12.73 2.15 12.53
N GLY A 241 -13.21 2.48 11.33
CA GLY A 241 -12.73 3.66 10.61
C GLY A 241 -11.44 3.45 9.83
N LEU A 242 -11.11 2.23 9.44
CA LEU A 242 -10.00 1.97 8.52
C LEU A 242 -10.26 2.61 7.15
N TYR A 243 -9.20 3.11 6.51
CA TYR A 243 -9.30 3.80 5.23
C TYR A 243 -9.11 2.87 4.04
N ASP A 244 -9.95 3.04 3.03
CA ASP A 244 -9.68 2.60 1.66
C ASP A 244 -9.13 3.76 0.85
N ILE A 245 -8.16 3.48 -0.01
CA ILE A 245 -7.55 4.49 -0.88
C ILE A 245 -8.25 4.45 -2.22
N VAL A 246 -8.77 5.60 -2.65
CA VAL A 246 -9.49 5.74 -3.92
C VAL A 246 -8.94 6.92 -4.71
N TRP A 247 -9.11 6.90 -6.03
CA TRP A 247 -8.87 8.06 -6.87
C TRP A 247 -9.99 9.07 -6.69
N SER A 248 -9.65 10.32 -6.37
CA SER A 248 -10.64 11.37 -6.07
C SER A 248 -11.48 11.78 -7.28
N ASP A 249 -10.97 11.60 -8.51
CA ASP A 249 -11.64 11.92 -9.76
C ASP A 249 -12.68 10.88 -10.18
N THR A 250 -12.39 9.59 -9.98
CA THR A 250 -13.25 8.48 -10.44
C THR A 250 -13.94 7.74 -9.33
N GLY A 251 -13.46 7.87 -8.08
CA GLY A 251 -13.90 7.06 -6.95
C GLY A 251 -13.45 5.58 -7.00
N ASN A 252 -12.68 5.21 -8.03
CA ASN A 252 -12.18 3.84 -8.15
C ASN A 252 -11.10 3.56 -7.12
N THR A 253 -11.08 2.34 -6.59
CA THR A 253 -10.09 1.91 -5.61
C THR A 253 -8.68 1.96 -6.22
N PHE A 254 -7.72 2.53 -5.48
CA PHE A 254 -6.31 2.43 -5.82
C PHE A 254 -5.84 1.00 -5.57
N ASN A 255 -5.15 0.42 -6.56
CA ASN A 255 -4.72 -0.99 -6.50
C ASN A 255 -3.50 -1.17 -5.59
N ALA A 256 -3.68 -0.94 -4.30
CA ALA A 256 -2.62 -1.03 -3.28
C ALA A 256 -2.25 -2.47 -2.88
N THR A 257 -3.08 -3.46 -3.26
CA THR A 257 -2.89 -4.88 -2.92
C THR A 257 -2.21 -5.68 -4.03
N SER A 258 -1.88 -5.03 -5.15
CA SER A 258 -1.16 -5.67 -6.26
C SER A 258 0.12 -6.36 -5.80
N LYS A 259 0.44 -7.49 -6.41
CA LYS A 259 1.73 -8.20 -6.24
C LYS A 259 2.94 -7.31 -6.58
N TYR A 260 2.76 -6.40 -7.52
CA TYR A 260 3.82 -5.49 -7.95
C TYR A 260 3.91 -4.24 -7.09
N MET A 261 2.98 -4.07 -6.14
CA MET A 261 3.00 -2.98 -5.19
C MET A 261 4.15 -3.18 -4.20
N SER A 262 4.90 -2.12 -3.95
CA SER A 262 6.04 -2.04 -3.04
C SER A 262 6.03 -0.67 -2.36
N GLY A 263 7.04 -0.36 -1.58
CA GLY A 263 7.17 0.92 -0.90
C GLY A 263 6.53 0.98 0.47
N THR A 264 6.70 2.10 1.12
CA THR A 264 6.22 2.36 2.48
C THR A 264 4.70 2.18 2.59
N LEU A 265 3.94 2.61 1.57
CA LEU A 265 2.48 2.49 1.57
C LEU A 265 2.03 1.03 1.60
N LYS A 266 2.69 0.15 0.84
CA LYS A 266 2.42 -1.29 0.87
C LYS A 266 2.70 -1.89 2.24
N ALA A 267 3.81 -1.52 2.86
CA ALA A 267 4.16 -2.00 4.20
C ALA A 267 3.11 -1.61 5.25
N LEU A 268 2.61 -0.37 5.19
CA LEU A 268 1.56 0.12 6.08
C LEU A 268 0.26 -0.67 5.92
N LEU A 269 -0.15 -0.91 4.67
CA LEU A 269 -1.36 -1.67 4.37
C LEU A 269 -1.24 -3.14 4.79
N ASP A 270 -0.08 -3.79 4.53
CA ASP A 270 0.18 -5.15 4.96
C ASP A 270 0.17 -5.29 6.48
N THR A 271 0.72 -4.30 7.20
CA THR A 271 0.73 -4.30 8.66
C THR A 271 -0.67 -4.07 9.24
N ARG A 272 -1.43 -3.17 8.62
CA ARG A 272 -2.78 -2.80 9.07
C ARG A 272 -3.81 -3.90 8.81
N ASP A 273 -3.81 -4.45 7.59
CA ASP A 273 -4.84 -5.38 7.11
C ASP A 273 -4.44 -6.86 7.31
N GLY A 274 -3.19 -7.12 7.69
CA GLY A 274 -2.67 -8.47 7.92
C GLY A 274 -2.51 -9.29 6.65
N ASN A 275 -2.53 -10.63 6.80
CA ASN A 275 -2.40 -11.55 5.68
C ASN A 275 -3.74 -11.80 5.00
N ASN A 276 -3.89 -11.31 3.77
CA ASN A 276 -5.10 -11.50 2.96
C ASN A 276 -5.35 -12.97 2.53
N GLU A 277 -4.40 -13.87 2.70
CA GLU A 277 -4.59 -15.30 2.42
C GLU A 277 -5.56 -15.97 3.39
N GLU A 278 -5.70 -15.43 4.60
CA GLU A 278 -6.63 -15.93 5.63
C GLU A 278 -8.03 -15.33 5.52
N ASN A 279 -8.26 -14.42 4.58
CA ASN A 279 -9.61 -13.89 4.34
C ASN A 279 -10.57 -14.97 3.87
N PHE A 280 -11.85 -14.75 4.18
CA PHE A 280 -12.90 -15.67 3.82
C PHE A 280 -13.01 -15.86 2.30
N LYS A 281 -12.93 -17.09 1.85
CA LYS A 281 -13.19 -17.53 0.46
C LYS A 281 -14.04 -18.79 0.50
N GLY A 282 -14.94 -18.92 -0.47
CA GLY A 282 -15.75 -20.12 -0.59
C GLY A 282 -16.47 -20.17 -1.94
N THR A 283 -17.18 -21.24 -2.19
CA THR A 283 -17.97 -21.44 -3.42
C THR A 283 -19.42 -21.17 -3.13
N VAL A 284 -20.06 -20.35 -3.94
CA VAL A 284 -21.50 -20.09 -3.85
C VAL A 284 -22.26 -21.35 -4.20
N ASP A 285 -23.03 -21.87 -3.26
CA ASP A 285 -23.93 -23.00 -3.47
C ASP A 285 -25.31 -22.52 -3.89
N TYR A 286 -25.78 -21.44 -3.25
CA TYR A 286 -27.11 -20.91 -3.47
C TYR A 286 -27.16 -19.40 -3.23
N LEU A 287 -27.80 -18.65 -4.15
CA LEU A 287 -28.05 -17.22 -4.00
C LEU A 287 -29.44 -16.89 -4.56
N TYR A 288 -30.37 -16.57 -3.68
CA TYR A 288 -31.73 -16.15 -4.05
C TYR A 288 -32.35 -15.24 -3.00
N GLY A 289 -32.94 -14.14 -3.42
CA GLY A 289 -33.50 -13.14 -2.52
C GLY A 289 -32.43 -12.58 -1.58
N THR A 290 -32.67 -12.65 -0.29
CA THR A 290 -31.71 -12.19 0.74
C THR A 290 -30.83 -13.30 1.30
N LYS A 291 -30.91 -14.52 0.75
CA LYS A 291 -30.17 -15.67 1.25
C LYS A 291 -29.03 -16.05 0.32
N LEU A 292 -27.80 -16.07 0.86
CA LEU A 292 -26.60 -16.54 0.19
C LEU A 292 -25.99 -17.69 1.00
N VAL A 293 -25.78 -18.84 0.35
CA VAL A 293 -25.16 -20.03 0.96
C VAL A 293 -23.81 -20.29 0.30
N ILE A 294 -22.76 -20.46 1.12
CA ILE A 294 -21.40 -20.67 0.65
C ILE A 294 -20.82 -21.92 1.31
N THR A 295 -20.20 -22.76 0.50
CA THR A 295 -19.53 -24.00 0.87
C THR A 295 -18.06 -23.99 0.47
N ASN A 296 -17.31 -25.03 0.84
CA ASN A 296 -15.86 -25.15 0.55
C ASN A 296 -15.05 -23.93 0.99
N THR A 297 -15.30 -23.49 2.22
CA THR A 297 -14.74 -22.26 2.75
C THR A 297 -13.33 -22.44 3.31
N THR A 298 -12.51 -21.37 3.22
CA THR A 298 -11.18 -21.33 3.87
C THR A 298 -11.28 -21.30 5.39
N GLN A 299 -12.36 -20.72 5.94
CA GLN A 299 -12.65 -20.65 7.36
C GLN A 299 -13.57 -21.83 7.74
N ASN A 300 -13.00 -23.01 7.86
CA ASN A 300 -13.73 -24.26 8.06
C ASN A 300 -13.82 -24.71 9.53
N SER A 301 -13.41 -23.89 10.48
CA SER A 301 -13.55 -24.13 11.92
C SER A 301 -13.80 -22.83 12.67
N VAL A 302 -14.38 -22.92 13.87
CA VAL A 302 -14.63 -21.76 14.74
C VAL A 302 -13.34 -20.99 15.05
N GLU A 303 -12.23 -21.72 15.21
CA GLU A 303 -10.92 -21.13 15.51
C GLU A 303 -10.34 -20.30 14.36
N LYS A 304 -10.75 -20.61 13.13
CA LYS A 304 -10.32 -19.88 11.91
C LYS A 304 -11.26 -18.77 11.50
N MET A 305 -12.35 -18.59 12.22
CA MET A 305 -13.36 -17.59 11.88
C MET A 305 -12.87 -16.19 12.25
N THR A 306 -12.58 -15.36 11.27
CA THR A 306 -12.08 -13.98 11.44
C THR A 306 -13.01 -12.92 10.88
N MET A 307 -14.03 -13.30 10.07
CA MET A 307 -14.90 -12.33 9.42
C MET A 307 -15.83 -11.62 10.41
N ALA A 308 -16.17 -10.37 10.10
CA ALA A 308 -17.06 -9.54 10.90
C ALA A 308 -18.52 -10.05 10.82
N GLU A 309 -19.34 -9.71 11.82
CA GLU A 309 -20.76 -10.11 11.88
C GLU A 309 -21.56 -9.53 10.71
N GLU A 310 -21.23 -8.32 10.28
CA GLU A 310 -21.75 -7.67 9.08
C GLU A 310 -20.61 -7.19 8.17
N GLY A 311 -20.85 -7.11 6.87
CA GLY A 311 -19.81 -6.70 5.92
C GLY A 311 -20.26 -6.79 4.47
N VAL A 312 -19.27 -6.84 3.59
CA VAL A 312 -19.46 -6.96 2.15
C VAL A 312 -18.79 -8.23 1.65
N ILE A 313 -19.56 -9.04 0.91
CA ILE A 313 -19.07 -10.21 0.20
C ILE A 313 -19.06 -9.92 -1.31
N THR A 314 -17.99 -10.28 -1.97
CA THR A 314 -17.82 -10.07 -3.42
C THR A 314 -17.92 -11.39 -4.15
N ILE A 315 -18.72 -11.45 -5.21
CA ILE A 315 -18.89 -12.59 -6.11
C ILE A 315 -18.78 -12.04 -7.52
N ASP A 316 -17.79 -12.46 -8.31
CA ASP A 316 -17.55 -11.98 -9.68
C ASP A 316 -17.66 -10.45 -9.82
N ASN A 317 -16.92 -9.70 -9.01
CA ASN A 317 -16.92 -8.24 -8.98
C ASN A 317 -18.26 -7.58 -8.56
N LYS A 318 -19.30 -8.35 -8.25
CA LYS A 318 -20.53 -7.83 -7.65
C LYS A 318 -20.40 -7.87 -6.13
N LYS A 319 -20.73 -6.75 -5.49
CA LYS A 319 -20.71 -6.60 -4.04
C LYS A 319 -22.10 -6.83 -3.46
N PHE A 320 -22.18 -7.65 -2.42
CA PHE A 320 -23.40 -7.93 -1.68
C PHE A 320 -23.15 -7.61 -0.21
N GLU A 321 -23.92 -6.70 0.36
CA GLU A 321 -23.86 -6.40 1.79
C GLU A 321 -24.63 -7.44 2.59
N TYR A 322 -24.05 -7.98 3.65
CA TYR A 322 -24.72 -8.87 4.57
C TYR A 322 -24.83 -8.25 5.96
N SER A 323 -25.91 -8.58 6.68
CA SER A 323 -26.20 -8.09 8.02
C SER A 323 -25.89 -9.11 9.12
N SER A 324 -25.81 -10.39 8.75
CA SER A 324 -25.48 -11.48 9.66
C SER A 324 -25.14 -12.73 8.87
N PHE A 325 -24.56 -13.73 9.55
CA PHE A 325 -24.36 -15.06 8.98
C PHE A 325 -24.55 -16.14 10.06
N THR A 326 -24.82 -17.35 9.61
CA THR A 326 -24.82 -18.57 10.43
C THR A 326 -23.91 -19.61 9.82
N VAL A 327 -23.32 -20.46 10.66
CA VAL A 327 -22.42 -21.52 10.22
C VAL A 327 -22.95 -22.87 10.71
N ASP A 328 -23.13 -23.79 9.78
CA ASP A 328 -23.49 -25.16 10.05
C ASP A 328 -22.33 -26.09 9.68
N TYR A 329 -22.02 -27.07 10.55
CA TYR A 329 -20.96 -28.04 10.30
C TYR A 329 -21.60 -29.40 9.99
N ASP A 330 -21.14 -30.03 8.89
CA ASP A 330 -21.55 -31.41 8.58
C ASP A 330 -20.82 -32.43 9.46
N ALA A 331 -21.20 -33.69 9.34
CA ALA A 331 -20.60 -34.79 10.10
C ALA A 331 -19.09 -35.00 9.76
N ALA A 332 -18.60 -34.47 8.64
CA ALA A 332 -17.21 -34.51 8.21
C ALA A 332 -16.43 -33.27 8.68
N GLY A 333 -17.10 -32.31 9.31
CA GLY A 333 -16.50 -31.07 9.80
C GLY A 333 -16.40 -29.95 8.75
N ASN A 334 -17.06 -30.08 7.57
CA ASN A 334 -17.07 -29.00 6.59
C ASN A 334 -18.06 -27.92 7.01
N ALA A 335 -17.64 -26.67 6.92
CA ALA A 335 -18.46 -25.52 7.26
C ALA A 335 -19.30 -25.06 6.05
N THR A 336 -20.59 -24.83 6.31
CA THR A 336 -21.52 -24.18 5.38
C THR A 336 -21.97 -22.85 5.97
N TYR A 337 -21.71 -21.78 5.27
CA TYR A 337 -22.06 -20.43 5.70
C TYR A 337 -23.35 -19.98 5.02
N THR A 338 -24.31 -19.49 5.81
CA THR A 338 -25.53 -18.88 5.32
C THR A 338 -25.54 -17.41 5.71
N PHE A 339 -25.45 -16.53 4.73
CA PHE A 339 -25.46 -15.07 4.90
C PHE A 339 -26.86 -14.52 4.67
N ALA A 340 -27.26 -13.57 5.52
CA ALA A 340 -28.46 -12.75 5.35
C ALA A 340 -28.04 -11.43 4.69
N LEU A 341 -28.40 -11.23 3.42
CA LEU A 341 -28.10 -10.01 2.67
C LEU A 341 -29.03 -8.87 3.10
N LYS A 342 -28.50 -7.65 3.15
CA LYS A 342 -29.27 -6.42 3.46
C LYS A 342 -30.29 -6.11 2.35
N GLU A 343 -29.90 -6.34 1.08
CA GLU A 343 -30.76 -6.17 -0.07
C GLU A 343 -30.91 -7.50 -0.83
N PRO A 344 -32.08 -7.75 -1.44
CA PRO A 344 -32.26 -8.92 -2.27
C PRO A 344 -31.31 -8.93 -3.45
N ALA A 345 -30.69 -10.07 -3.71
CA ALA A 345 -29.93 -10.28 -4.93
C ALA A 345 -30.85 -10.12 -6.13
N GLY A 346 -30.45 -9.31 -7.10
CA GLY A 346 -31.26 -9.02 -8.31
C GLY A 346 -31.46 -10.23 -9.19
N ASP A 347 -32.25 -10.05 -10.26
CA ASP A 347 -32.51 -11.09 -11.25
C ASP A 347 -31.22 -11.65 -11.86
N GLY A 348 -31.14 -12.97 -11.98
CA GLY A 348 -29.94 -13.65 -12.48
C GLY A 348 -28.86 -13.94 -11.42
N ALA A 349 -29.15 -13.69 -10.15
CA ALA A 349 -28.21 -14.01 -9.06
C ALA A 349 -28.00 -15.53 -8.89
N ASP A 350 -28.99 -16.34 -9.27
CA ASP A 350 -28.89 -17.81 -9.31
C ASP A 350 -27.79 -18.31 -10.27
N LEU A 351 -27.46 -17.53 -11.29
CA LEU A 351 -26.35 -17.84 -12.21
C LEU A 351 -24.98 -17.75 -11.55
N LEU A 352 -24.86 -17.13 -10.38
CA LEU A 352 -23.63 -17.06 -9.60
C LEU A 352 -23.35 -18.32 -8.77
N ALA A 353 -24.24 -19.31 -8.78
CA ALA A 353 -23.98 -20.61 -8.17
C ALA A 353 -22.73 -21.29 -8.81
N GLY A 354 -21.84 -21.81 -8.00
CA GLY A 354 -20.56 -22.36 -8.43
C GLY A 354 -19.42 -21.33 -8.53
N HIS A 355 -19.72 -20.03 -8.47
CA HIS A 355 -18.70 -18.98 -8.50
C HIS A 355 -18.03 -18.78 -7.15
N GLN A 356 -16.84 -18.18 -7.15
CA GLN A 356 -16.10 -17.92 -5.94
C GLN A 356 -16.62 -16.66 -5.24
N ALA A 357 -16.94 -16.79 -3.97
CA ALA A 357 -17.27 -15.69 -3.07
C ALA A 357 -16.09 -15.37 -2.16
N GLN A 358 -15.91 -14.10 -1.81
CA GLN A 358 -14.81 -13.66 -0.97
C GLN A 358 -15.17 -12.42 -0.14
N ILE A 359 -14.58 -12.34 1.06
CA ILE A 359 -14.60 -11.14 1.91
C ILE A 359 -13.17 -10.64 2.04
N GLY A 360 -13.00 -9.33 1.91
CA GLY A 360 -11.69 -8.68 1.87
C GLY A 360 -11.07 -8.67 0.47
N THR A 361 -9.85 -8.17 0.38
CA THR A 361 -9.12 -8.06 -0.87
C THR A 361 -8.45 -9.40 -1.19
N THR A 362 -8.84 -10.05 -2.29
CA THR A 362 -8.17 -11.28 -2.72
C THR A 362 -7.02 -10.97 -3.66
N ILE A 363 -5.93 -11.64 -3.38
CA ILE A 363 -4.81 -11.78 -4.31
C ILE A 363 -5.03 -13.15 -4.97
N ASP A 364 -5.06 -13.23 -6.31
CA ASP A 364 -5.12 -14.52 -7.00
C ASP A 364 -3.86 -15.37 -6.72
N ALA A 365 -3.85 -16.63 -7.13
CA ALA A 365 -2.71 -17.52 -6.99
C ALA A 365 -1.42 -16.99 -7.67
N MET A 366 -1.52 -15.99 -8.56
CA MET A 366 -0.41 -15.26 -9.17
C MET A 366 -0.14 -13.91 -8.49
N GLY A 367 -0.90 -13.56 -7.45
CA GLY A 367 -0.78 -12.30 -6.71
C GLY A 367 -1.26 -11.07 -7.50
N VAL A 368 -2.13 -11.26 -8.47
CA VAL A 368 -2.78 -10.19 -9.20
C VAL A 368 -4.17 -9.97 -8.59
N PRO A 369 -4.53 -8.75 -8.15
CA PRO A 369 -5.92 -8.49 -7.77
C PRO A 369 -6.81 -8.66 -8.99
N TYR A 370 -7.91 -9.38 -8.83
CA TYR A 370 -8.95 -9.45 -9.85
C TYR A 370 -9.61 -8.08 -9.98
N TYR A 371 -9.12 -7.28 -10.93
CA TYR A 371 -9.85 -6.16 -11.52
C TYR A 371 -9.83 -6.36 -13.04
N GLN A 372 -10.96 -6.74 -13.58
CA GLN A 372 -11.27 -6.47 -14.97
C GLN A 372 -12.06 -5.17 -15.05
#